data_1ceb6d6723ca29f689c19c3c54d8b4c7
#
_entry.id   1ceb6d6723ca29f689c19c3c54d8b4c7
#
_cell.length_a   1.000
_cell.length_b   1.000
_cell.length_c   1.000
_cell.angle_alpha   90.00
_cell.angle_beta   90.00
_cell.angle_gamma   90.00
#
_symmetry.space_group_name_H-M   'P 1'
#
loop_
_entity.id
_entity.type
_entity.pdbx_description
1 polymer ?
#
loop_
_entity_poly.entity_id
_entity_poly.type
_entity_poly.pdbx_seq_one_letter_code
_entity_poly.pdbx_strand_id
1 'polypeptide(L)'
;SNNISQQLINTSTSDQTVVYTVTPTSGNCVGSSFEISVIVHAKIRPLDQMSFVCSGQTFNATAMGSVPVGTLYSWTVPSVTGGLTGGTTGTAQNNITGTLINPTNIVQTATYTVTPILVAPFDLCEVYDFVTVVTIHPKPTIANVSAQICSSESYSLTPQNTGSDIVPLNTRYTWTIQTNNTNIAGQNSQFAPQNSFAQQLVNLTNTDQTIVYLVTPRSGMCAGDNFTVTITVHPKPSIMPQVATVCSGNAFVVSPVNTGINIVPAGTTYTWTVLTNNNNIAGQSDVSVSSTTISQVLTNTTNQTQNLTYQVTPTSGAGGGCVGNNFFVHVTVTPKPLVLDEQAEICSGSTFSVVPA
;
A
#
# COMPACT_ATOMS: atom_id res chain seq x y z
N SER A 1 10.17 -26.35 -79.90
CA SER A 1 9.55 -25.38 -79.02
C SER A 1 10.40 -24.12 -79.04
N ASN A 2 9.77 -22.97 -79.21
CA ASN A 2 10.45 -21.66 -79.18
C ASN A 2 10.43 -21.03 -77.78
N ASN A 3 9.93 -21.75 -76.76
CA ASN A 3 9.79 -21.34 -75.41
C ASN A 3 10.09 -22.53 -74.43
N ILE A 4 10.78 -22.28 -73.39
CA ILE A 4 11.01 -23.20 -72.26
C ILE A 4 10.18 -22.67 -71.12
N SER A 5 9.11 -23.40 -70.78
CA SER A 5 8.19 -23.04 -69.69
C SER A 5 7.89 -24.29 -68.87
N GLN A 6 8.15 -24.21 -67.55
CA GLN A 6 7.85 -25.29 -66.62
C GLN A 6 7.51 -24.70 -65.24
N GLN A 7 6.52 -25.27 -64.59
CA GLN A 7 6.21 -24.96 -63.21
C GLN A 7 7.12 -25.75 -62.26
N LEU A 8 7.83 -25.04 -61.39
CA LEU A 8 8.73 -25.62 -60.40
C LEU A 8 8.21 -25.37 -58.99
N ILE A 9 8.21 -26.40 -58.16
CA ILE A 9 7.77 -26.33 -56.78
C ILE A 9 8.94 -26.68 -55.87
N ASN A 10 9.35 -25.74 -55.04
CA ASN A 10 10.34 -26.00 -54.00
C ASN A 10 9.62 -26.45 -52.72
N THR A 11 9.85 -27.70 -52.31
CA THR A 11 9.28 -28.30 -51.08
C THR A 11 10.22 -28.24 -49.90
N SER A 12 11.41 -27.70 -50.09
CA SER A 12 12.42 -27.53 -49.02
C SER A 12 12.27 -26.16 -48.30
N THR A 13 13.05 -25.96 -47.26
CA THR A 13 13.09 -24.71 -46.48
C THR A 13 14.20 -23.74 -46.92
N SER A 14 14.96 -24.13 -47.99
CA SER A 14 16.03 -23.33 -48.56
C SER A 14 15.86 -23.22 -50.08
N ASP A 15 16.47 -22.19 -50.67
CA ASP A 15 16.46 -22.01 -52.12
C ASP A 15 17.11 -23.19 -52.83
N GLN A 16 16.52 -23.59 -53.94
CA GLN A 16 17.01 -24.69 -54.78
C GLN A 16 17.32 -24.13 -56.19
N THR A 17 18.35 -24.69 -56.80
CA THR A 17 18.74 -24.31 -58.17
C THR A 17 18.46 -25.48 -59.09
N VAL A 18 17.72 -25.22 -60.17
CA VAL A 18 17.53 -26.18 -61.27
C VAL A 18 18.28 -25.63 -62.48
N VAL A 19 19.14 -26.48 -63.07
CA VAL A 19 19.90 -26.14 -64.28
C VAL A 19 19.38 -26.96 -65.44
N TYR A 20 18.97 -26.26 -66.50
CA TYR A 20 18.55 -26.84 -67.77
C TYR A 20 19.65 -26.72 -68.77
N THR A 21 20.10 -27.81 -69.37
CA THR A 21 20.96 -27.78 -70.55
C THR A 21 20.09 -27.81 -71.82
N VAL A 22 20.17 -26.77 -72.59
CA VAL A 22 19.31 -26.54 -73.76
C VAL A 22 20.14 -26.64 -75.03
N THR A 23 19.74 -27.51 -75.95
CA THR A 23 20.39 -27.64 -77.25
C THR A 23 19.44 -27.13 -78.32
N PRO A 24 19.74 -25.96 -78.95
CA PRO A 24 18.92 -25.42 -80.02
C PRO A 24 19.09 -26.18 -81.32
N THR A 25 17.98 -26.36 -82.09
CA THR A 25 17.99 -26.99 -83.42
C THR A 25 17.28 -26.12 -84.42
N SER A 26 17.80 -26.02 -85.65
CA SER A 26 17.16 -25.36 -86.77
C SER A 26 17.15 -26.34 -87.96
N GLY A 27 15.99 -26.91 -88.29
CA GLY A 27 15.91 -28.06 -89.23
C GLY A 27 16.76 -29.22 -88.75
N ASN A 28 17.72 -29.68 -89.59
CA ASN A 28 18.64 -30.75 -89.23
C ASN A 28 19.97 -30.27 -88.61
N CYS A 29 20.14 -28.95 -88.38
CA CYS A 29 21.33 -28.37 -87.81
C CYS A 29 21.16 -28.29 -86.27
N VAL A 30 22.13 -28.89 -85.52
CA VAL A 30 22.19 -28.85 -84.07
C VAL A 30 23.20 -27.76 -83.66
N GLY A 31 22.77 -26.82 -82.84
CA GLY A 31 23.62 -25.78 -82.29
C GLY A 31 24.34 -26.23 -81.01
N SER A 32 25.23 -25.36 -80.49
CA SER A 32 25.87 -25.59 -79.18
C SER A 32 24.88 -25.49 -78.05
N SER A 33 24.98 -26.38 -77.10
CA SER A 33 24.14 -26.35 -75.89
C SER A 33 24.51 -25.10 -75.03
N PHE A 34 23.52 -24.55 -74.35
CA PHE A 34 23.70 -23.52 -73.34
C PHE A 34 22.90 -23.91 -72.08
N GLU A 35 23.21 -23.29 -70.92
CA GLU A 35 22.55 -23.57 -69.66
C GLU A 35 21.60 -22.43 -69.26
N ILE A 36 20.47 -22.82 -68.68
CA ILE A 36 19.53 -21.92 -67.99
C ILE A 36 19.49 -22.35 -66.54
N SER A 37 19.98 -21.49 -65.65
CA SER A 37 19.89 -21.70 -64.22
C SER A 37 18.69 -20.97 -63.64
N VAL A 38 17.81 -21.70 -62.97
CA VAL A 38 16.59 -21.17 -62.32
C VAL A 38 16.69 -21.42 -60.82
N ILE A 39 16.72 -20.30 -60.05
CA ILE A 39 16.62 -20.39 -58.60
C ILE A 39 15.13 -20.42 -58.22
N VAL A 40 14.76 -21.44 -57.47
CA VAL A 40 13.39 -21.62 -56.96
C VAL A 40 13.45 -21.36 -55.45
N HIS A 41 12.97 -20.21 -55.07
CA HIS A 41 12.94 -19.80 -53.66
C HIS A 41 12.11 -20.75 -52.79
N ALA A 42 12.47 -20.89 -51.53
CA ALA A 42 11.69 -21.63 -50.54
C ALA A 42 10.31 -20.97 -50.35
N LYS A 43 9.32 -21.78 -50.07
CA LYS A 43 7.96 -21.24 -49.75
C LYS A 43 7.97 -20.41 -48.49
N ILE A 44 7.51 -19.15 -48.58
CA ILE A 44 7.46 -18.23 -47.47
C ILE A 44 6.27 -18.58 -46.57
N ARG A 45 6.55 -18.89 -45.30
CA ARG A 45 5.57 -19.29 -44.29
C ARG A 45 5.87 -18.62 -42.96
N PRO A 46 5.41 -17.40 -42.72
CA PRO A 46 5.41 -16.83 -41.39
C PRO A 46 4.53 -17.67 -40.48
N LEU A 47 4.89 -17.76 -39.20
CA LEU A 47 4.14 -18.48 -38.18
C LEU A 47 3.37 -17.51 -37.29
N ASP A 48 2.18 -17.93 -36.84
CA ASP A 48 1.45 -17.23 -35.78
C ASP A 48 2.29 -17.11 -34.53
N GLN A 49 2.16 -16.01 -33.83
CA GLN A 49 3.02 -15.66 -32.70
C GLN A 49 2.23 -15.22 -31.48
N MET A 50 2.88 -15.39 -30.33
CA MET A 50 2.40 -14.89 -29.05
C MET A 50 3.46 -13.99 -28.40
N SER A 51 3.01 -12.91 -27.81
CA SER A 51 3.84 -11.99 -27.03
C SER A 51 3.12 -11.63 -25.73
N PHE A 52 3.86 -11.27 -24.69
CA PHE A 52 3.28 -10.83 -23.40
C PHE A 52 3.96 -9.56 -22.97
N VAL A 53 3.17 -8.62 -22.45
CA VAL A 53 3.66 -7.36 -21.92
C VAL A 53 2.81 -6.91 -20.73
N CYS A 54 3.36 -6.04 -19.90
CA CYS A 54 2.57 -5.31 -18.92
C CYS A 54 1.90 -4.11 -19.59
N SER A 55 0.74 -3.75 -19.09
CA SER A 55 0.01 -2.55 -19.52
C SER A 55 0.95 -1.33 -19.57
N GLY A 56 0.92 -0.60 -20.68
CA GLY A 56 1.76 0.59 -20.93
C GLY A 56 3.19 0.28 -21.36
N GLN A 57 3.60 -0.97 -21.47
CA GLN A 57 4.89 -1.34 -22.04
C GLN A 57 4.78 -1.61 -23.54
N THR A 58 5.84 -1.31 -24.28
CA THR A 58 5.94 -1.59 -25.72
C THR A 58 6.33 -3.04 -25.93
N PHE A 59 5.52 -3.80 -26.68
CA PHE A 59 5.93 -5.10 -27.20
C PHE A 59 6.70 -4.94 -28.50
N ASN A 60 7.58 -5.92 -28.78
CA ASN A 60 8.32 -6.02 -30.04
C ASN A 60 8.34 -7.50 -30.42
N ALA A 61 7.65 -7.85 -31.50
CA ALA A 61 7.60 -9.20 -32.04
C ALA A 61 8.29 -9.25 -33.39
N THR A 62 9.23 -10.18 -33.53
CA THR A 62 9.92 -10.48 -34.79
C THR A 62 9.25 -11.69 -35.41
N ALA A 63 8.89 -11.60 -36.70
CA ALA A 63 8.26 -12.72 -37.37
C ALA A 63 9.12 -13.99 -37.34
N MET A 64 8.49 -15.13 -37.08
CA MET A 64 9.11 -16.44 -37.05
C MET A 64 8.68 -17.26 -38.25
N GLY A 65 9.36 -18.38 -38.50
CA GLY A 65 9.11 -19.26 -39.64
C GLY A 65 10.05 -18.96 -40.83
N SER A 66 9.70 -19.43 -42.02
CA SER A 66 10.47 -19.19 -43.25
C SER A 66 10.12 -17.80 -43.81
N VAL A 67 10.88 -16.79 -43.39
CA VAL A 67 10.71 -15.39 -43.82
C VAL A 67 12.05 -14.84 -44.31
N PRO A 68 12.13 -14.30 -45.54
CA PRO A 68 13.34 -13.72 -46.08
C PRO A 68 13.86 -12.54 -45.25
N VAL A 69 15.16 -12.40 -45.17
CA VAL A 69 15.81 -11.23 -44.54
C VAL A 69 15.40 -9.94 -45.28
N GLY A 70 15.05 -8.90 -44.55
CA GLY A 70 14.63 -7.62 -45.12
C GLY A 70 13.11 -7.54 -45.36
N THR A 71 12.32 -8.58 -45.05
CA THR A 71 10.86 -8.50 -45.08
C THR A 71 10.36 -7.43 -44.14
N LEU A 72 9.46 -6.58 -44.64
CA LEU A 72 8.73 -5.57 -43.87
C LEU A 72 7.31 -6.09 -43.53
N TYR A 73 6.68 -5.46 -42.54
CA TYR A 73 5.38 -5.88 -42.04
C TYR A 73 4.41 -4.71 -41.99
N SER A 74 3.17 -4.98 -42.39
CA SER A 74 2.04 -4.05 -42.23
C SER A 74 0.92 -4.72 -41.46
N TRP A 75 0.20 -3.94 -40.68
CA TRP A 75 -0.97 -4.43 -39.93
C TRP A 75 -2.00 -3.30 -39.75
N THR A 76 -3.25 -3.69 -39.63
CA THR A 76 -4.36 -2.81 -39.27
C THR A 76 -4.49 -2.66 -37.75
N VAL A 77 -5.39 -1.79 -37.29
CA VAL A 77 -5.75 -1.71 -35.86
C VAL A 77 -6.12 -3.11 -35.34
N PRO A 78 -5.55 -3.57 -34.22
CA PRO A 78 -5.81 -4.92 -33.74
C PRO A 78 -7.23 -5.08 -33.21
N SER A 79 -7.77 -6.31 -33.28
CA SER A 79 -8.94 -6.70 -32.52
C SER A 79 -8.55 -6.86 -31.05
N VAL A 80 -9.30 -6.23 -30.12
CA VAL A 80 -8.95 -6.16 -28.70
C VAL A 80 -10.07 -6.65 -27.79
N THR A 81 -9.73 -7.21 -26.63
CA THR A 81 -10.65 -7.53 -25.54
C THR A 81 -10.58 -6.47 -24.44
N GLY A 82 -11.60 -6.41 -23.56
CA GLY A 82 -11.62 -5.65 -22.32
C GLY A 82 -11.39 -4.15 -22.44
N GLY A 83 -11.64 -3.56 -23.61
CA GLY A 83 -11.47 -2.13 -23.81
C GLY A 83 -10.01 -1.66 -23.82
N LEU A 84 -9.06 -2.54 -24.20
CA LEU A 84 -7.66 -2.12 -24.44
C LEU A 84 -7.60 -0.90 -25.36
N THR A 85 -6.66 -0.03 -25.09
CA THR A 85 -6.40 1.17 -25.91
C THR A 85 -4.93 1.22 -26.36
N GLY A 86 -4.61 2.06 -27.35
CA GLY A 86 -3.25 2.29 -27.82
C GLY A 86 -2.82 1.45 -29.02
N GLY A 87 -3.58 0.45 -29.45
CA GLY A 87 -3.28 -0.35 -30.65
C GLY A 87 -3.40 0.50 -31.91
N THR A 88 -2.33 0.63 -32.68
CA THR A 88 -2.27 1.42 -33.92
C THR A 88 -1.91 0.55 -35.13
N THR A 89 -2.15 1.06 -36.34
CA THR A 89 -1.67 0.46 -37.59
C THR A 89 -0.16 0.58 -37.71
N GLY A 90 0.44 -0.36 -38.44
CA GLY A 90 1.83 -0.26 -38.87
C GLY A 90 1.93 -0.43 -40.38
N THR A 91 2.84 0.28 -41.02
CA THR A 91 3.10 0.20 -42.47
C THR A 91 4.59 0.08 -42.72
N ALA A 92 4.95 -1.01 -43.39
CA ALA A 92 6.35 -1.28 -43.82
C ALA A 92 7.37 -1.19 -42.65
N GLN A 93 7.07 -1.84 -41.54
CA GLN A 93 7.91 -1.89 -40.35
C GLN A 93 8.80 -3.12 -40.33
N ASN A 94 9.98 -3.02 -39.71
CA ASN A 94 10.89 -4.17 -39.56
C ASN A 94 10.40 -5.20 -38.55
N ASN A 95 9.64 -4.78 -37.55
CA ASN A 95 9.06 -5.60 -36.48
C ASN A 95 7.64 -5.17 -36.19
N ILE A 96 6.86 -6.09 -35.59
CA ILE A 96 5.50 -5.80 -35.15
C ILE A 96 5.60 -5.23 -33.75
N THR A 97 5.29 -3.95 -33.58
CA THR A 97 5.45 -3.21 -32.32
C THR A 97 4.20 -2.44 -31.96
N GLY A 98 4.02 -2.17 -30.68
CA GLY A 98 2.94 -1.31 -30.20
C GLY A 98 2.96 -1.18 -28.70
N THR A 99 2.28 -0.16 -28.18
CA THR A 99 2.04 0.03 -26.76
C THR A 99 0.55 -0.04 -26.50
N LEU A 100 0.14 -0.93 -25.58
CA LEU A 100 -1.25 -1.19 -25.24
C LEU A 100 -1.49 -0.92 -23.76
N ILE A 101 -2.62 -0.29 -23.45
CA ILE A 101 -3.04 -0.01 -22.07
C ILE A 101 -4.22 -0.87 -21.73
N ASN A 102 -4.10 -1.65 -20.67
CA ASN A 102 -5.16 -2.46 -20.09
C ASN A 102 -5.82 -1.68 -18.93
N PRO A 103 -7.05 -1.19 -19.10
CA PRO A 103 -7.77 -0.45 -18.06
C PRO A 103 -8.44 -1.36 -17.03
N THR A 104 -8.28 -2.70 -17.14
CA THR A 104 -8.95 -3.69 -16.29
C THR A 104 -7.96 -4.34 -15.31
N ASN A 105 -8.48 -5.06 -14.34
CA ASN A 105 -7.67 -5.82 -13.37
C ASN A 105 -7.42 -7.28 -13.78
N ILE A 106 -7.83 -7.67 -15.01
CA ILE A 106 -7.61 -9.01 -15.57
C ILE A 106 -6.80 -8.94 -16.85
N VAL A 107 -6.22 -10.06 -17.25
CA VAL A 107 -5.47 -10.19 -18.50
C VAL A 107 -6.37 -9.96 -19.70
N GLN A 108 -5.90 -9.20 -20.68
CA GLN A 108 -6.57 -8.90 -21.95
C GLN A 108 -5.67 -9.25 -23.13
N THR A 109 -6.25 -9.37 -24.32
CA THR A 109 -5.54 -9.72 -25.54
C THR A 109 -5.79 -8.73 -26.67
N ALA A 110 -4.77 -8.52 -27.50
CA ALA A 110 -4.86 -7.82 -28.76
C ALA A 110 -4.36 -8.76 -29.86
N THR A 111 -5.15 -8.90 -30.92
CA THR A 111 -4.87 -9.77 -32.06
C THR A 111 -4.59 -8.92 -33.29
N TYR A 112 -3.38 -9.01 -33.80
CA TYR A 112 -2.90 -8.33 -35.02
C TYR A 112 -2.93 -9.31 -36.17
N THR A 113 -3.60 -8.97 -37.28
CA THR A 113 -3.41 -9.63 -38.57
C THR A 113 -2.32 -8.90 -39.32
N VAL A 114 -1.24 -9.61 -39.63
CA VAL A 114 0.00 -9.06 -40.15
C VAL A 114 0.22 -9.53 -41.57
N THR A 115 0.41 -8.60 -42.48
CA THR A 115 0.74 -8.84 -43.90
C THR A 115 2.23 -8.59 -44.11
N PRO A 116 3.02 -9.59 -44.49
CA PRO A 116 4.41 -9.40 -44.87
C PRO A 116 4.52 -8.65 -46.19
N ILE A 117 5.51 -7.77 -46.32
CA ILE A 117 5.89 -7.05 -47.55
C ILE A 117 7.29 -7.53 -47.93
N LEU A 118 7.37 -8.31 -49.00
CA LEU A 118 8.63 -8.82 -49.49
C LEU A 118 9.39 -7.78 -50.27
N VAL A 119 10.72 -7.91 -50.25
CA VAL A 119 11.64 -7.10 -51.02
C VAL A 119 12.40 -7.98 -52.05
N ALA A 120 12.88 -7.40 -53.12
CA ALA A 120 13.63 -8.15 -54.13
C ALA A 120 14.76 -8.98 -53.50
N PRO A 121 15.02 -10.21 -53.99
CA PRO A 121 14.41 -10.87 -55.16
C PRO A 121 13.12 -11.64 -54.88
N PHE A 122 12.51 -11.52 -53.69
CA PHE A 122 11.34 -12.29 -53.26
C PHE A 122 10.00 -11.61 -53.52
N ASP A 123 10.00 -10.39 -54.05
CA ASP A 123 8.84 -9.52 -54.23
C ASP A 123 7.73 -10.10 -55.16
N LEU A 124 8.09 -11.11 -55.95
CA LEU A 124 7.12 -11.87 -56.77
C LEU A 124 6.63 -13.16 -56.14
N CYS A 125 7.09 -13.51 -54.93
CA CYS A 125 6.65 -14.71 -54.28
C CYS A 125 5.33 -14.51 -53.55
N GLU A 126 4.48 -15.56 -53.53
CA GLU A 126 3.24 -15.56 -52.79
C GLU A 126 3.53 -15.56 -51.27
N VAL A 127 2.83 -14.71 -50.52
CA VAL A 127 2.92 -14.62 -49.08
C VAL A 127 1.52 -14.67 -48.47
N TYR A 128 1.42 -15.11 -47.21
CA TYR A 128 0.19 -15.22 -46.48
C TYR A 128 0.25 -14.38 -45.22
N ASP A 129 -0.90 -13.81 -44.86
CA ASP A 129 -1.07 -13.15 -43.56
C ASP A 129 -0.84 -14.15 -42.40
N PHE A 130 -0.37 -13.66 -41.29
CA PHE A 130 -0.25 -14.42 -40.05
C PHE A 130 -0.77 -13.59 -38.86
N VAL A 131 -0.98 -14.24 -37.75
CA VAL A 131 -1.54 -13.63 -36.54
C VAL A 131 -0.48 -13.44 -35.49
N THR A 132 -0.44 -12.25 -34.87
CA THR A 132 0.31 -11.98 -33.65
C THR A 132 -0.67 -11.67 -32.53
N VAL A 133 -0.74 -12.55 -31.51
CA VAL A 133 -1.55 -12.36 -30.32
C VAL A 133 -0.67 -11.79 -29.21
N VAL A 134 -0.98 -10.59 -28.76
CA VAL A 134 -0.32 -9.95 -27.63
C VAL A 134 -1.20 -10.10 -26.40
N THR A 135 -0.65 -10.67 -25.35
CA THR A 135 -1.28 -10.80 -24.03
C THR A 135 -0.82 -9.64 -23.13
N ILE A 136 -1.76 -8.83 -22.68
CA ILE A 136 -1.50 -7.62 -21.88
C ILE A 136 -1.90 -7.87 -20.44
N HIS A 137 -0.88 -8.05 -19.58
CA HIS A 137 -1.07 -8.21 -18.15
C HIS A 137 -1.42 -6.85 -17.52
N PRO A 138 -2.38 -6.81 -16.59
CA PRO A 138 -2.74 -5.57 -15.92
C PRO A 138 -1.60 -5.08 -15.04
N LYS A 139 -1.42 -3.77 -14.99
CA LYS A 139 -0.48 -3.06 -14.13
C LYS A 139 -1.26 -2.53 -12.93
N PRO A 140 -0.87 -2.87 -11.68
CA PRO A 140 -1.52 -2.27 -10.51
C PRO A 140 -1.39 -0.75 -10.52
N THR A 141 -2.51 -0.07 -10.28
CA THR A 141 -2.58 1.40 -10.12
C THR A 141 -3.46 1.69 -8.92
N ILE A 142 -2.90 2.34 -7.89
CA ILE A 142 -3.56 2.55 -6.61
C ILE A 142 -3.36 4.00 -6.20
N ALA A 143 -4.44 4.66 -5.76
CA ALA A 143 -4.38 6.03 -5.27
C ALA A 143 -3.65 6.12 -3.92
N ASN A 144 -3.10 7.30 -3.61
CA ASN A 144 -2.50 7.58 -2.31
C ASN A 144 -3.54 7.47 -1.20
N VAL A 145 -3.14 6.93 -0.05
CA VAL A 145 -4.00 6.65 1.10
C VAL A 145 -3.55 7.46 2.31
N SER A 146 -4.50 8.01 3.05
CA SER A 146 -4.27 8.65 4.34
C SER A 146 -5.11 7.96 5.41
N ALA A 147 -4.51 7.73 6.58
CA ALA A 147 -5.13 7.08 7.71
C ALA A 147 -4.77 7.76 9.02
N GLN A 148 -5.57 7.53 10.05
CA GLN A 148 -5.35 8.00 11.41
C GLN A 148 -5.55 6.84 12.36
N ILE A 149 -4.64 6.71 13.34
CA ILE A 149 -4.69 5.66 14.37
C ILE A 149 -4.28 6.25 15.72
N CYS A 150 -4.72 5.60 16.79
CA CYS A 150 -4.15 5.86 18.11
C CYS A 150 -2.79 5.16 18.27
N SER A 151 -1.93 5.75 19.07
CA SER A 151 -0.64 5.15 19.45
C SER A 151 -0.82 3.72 19.95
N SER A 152 0.04 2.81 19.49
CA SER A 152 0.03 1.36 19.73
C SER A 152 -1.06 0.57 19.00
N GLU A 153 -1.90 1.20 18.19
CA GLU A 153 -2.82 0.48 17.32
C GLU A 153 -2.11 0.00 16.03
N SER A 154 -2.67 -1.06 15.47
CA SER A 154 -2.21 -1.60 14.18
C SER A 154 -3.05 -1.02 13.06
N TYR A 155 -2.40 -0.58 11.99
CA TYR A 155 -3.04 -0.22 10.74
C TYR A 155 -2.74 -1.28 9.68
N SER A 156 -3.76 -1.70 8.94
CA SER A 156 -3.64 -2.62 7.80
C SER A 156 -4.43 -2.10 6.62
N LEU A 157 -3.82 -2.15 5.43
CA LEU A 157 -4.43 -1.74 4.17
C LEU A 157 -4.31 -2.89 3.16
N THR A 158 -5.46 -3.35 2.66
CA THR A 158 -5.56 -4.26 1.52
C THR A 158 -6.31 -3.53 0.41
N PRO A 159 -5.60 -2.91 -0.55
CA PRO A 159 -6.23 -2.19 -1.65
C PRO A 159 -7.22 -3.09 -2.41
N GLN A 160 -8.33 -2.51 -2.85
CA GLN A 160 -9.38 -3.19 -3.58
C GLN A 160 -9.53 -2.59 -4.98
N ASN A 161 -10.02 -3.40 -5.92
CA ASN A 161 -10.29 -2.94 -7.28
C ASN A 161 -11.61 -2.14 -7.32
N THR A 162 -11.57 -0.89 -6.87
CA THR A 162 -12.72 0.01 -6.77
C THR A 162 -12.36 1.41 -7.25
N GLY A 163 -13.34 2.14 -7.78
CA GLY A 163 -13.12 3.49 -8.29
C GLY A 163 -12.14 3.50 -9.46
N SER A 164 -11.07 4.28 -9.35
CA SER A 164 -9.98 4.36 -10.33
C SER A 164 -8.84 3.37 -10.08
N ASP A 165 -8.89 2.63 -8.96
CA ASP A 165 -7.85 1.68 -8.61
C ASP A 165 -7.95 0.41 -9.47
N ILE A 166 -6.82 -0.01 -10.00
CA ILE A 166 -6.65 -1.29 -10.70
C ILE A 166 -5.83 -2.18 -9.79
N VAL A 167 -6.49 -3.18 -9.19
CA VAL A 167 -5.85 -4.14 -8.28
C VAL A 167 -6.06 -5.56 -8.82
N PRO A 168 -5.12 -6.07 -9.64
CA PRO A 168 -5.18 -7.44 -10.12
C PRO A 168 -5.14 -8.46 -8.98
N LEU A 169 -5.72 -9.63 -9.21
CA LEU A 169 -5.68 -10.73 -8.25
C LEU A 169 -4.22 -11.10 -7.90
N ASN A 170 -3.97 -11.42 -6.64
CA ASN A 170 -2.64 -11.76 -6.11
C ASN A 170 -1.62 -10.60 -6.19
N THR A 171 -2.06 -9.35 -6.25
CA THR A 171 -1.16 -8.21 -6.08
C THR A 171 -0.44 -8.29 -4.73
N ARG A 172 0.87 -8.06 -4.74
CA ARG A 172 1.75 -8.04 -3.57
C ARG A 172 2.33 -6.65 -3.38
N TYR A 173 2.67 -6.35 -2.14
CA TYR A 173 3.13 -5.03 -1.73
C TYR A 173 4.48 -5.11 -1.02
N THR A 174 5.38 -4.23 -1.37
CA THR A 174 6.58 -3.91 -0.62
C THR A 174 6.55 -2.44 -0.27
N TRP A 175 7.25 -2.01 0.79
CA TRP A 175 7.28 -0.59 1.14
C TRP A 175 8.57 -0.17 1.81
N THR A 176 8.86 1.12 1.66
CA THR A 176 9.95 1.79 2.34
C THR A 176 9.42 3.00 3.09
N ILE A 177 10.09 3.36 4.18
CA ILE A 177 9.83 4.61 4.87
C ILE A 177 10.31 5.74 3.98
N GLN A 178 9.40 6.66 3.61
CA GLN A 178 9.73 7.83 2.81
C GLN A 178 10.20 9.00 3.69
N THR A 179 9.54 9.20 4.83
CA THR A 179 9.89 10.20 5.83
C THR A 179 10.06 9.53 7.18
N ASN A 180 11.31 9.41 7.65
CA ASN A 180 11.58 8.86 8.97
C ASN A 180 11.14 9.86 10.05
N ASN A 181 10.40 9.40 11.06
CA ASN A 181 9.99 10.22 12.19
C ASN A 181 10.46 9.57 13.50
N THR A 182 11.53 10.11 14.10
CA THR A 182 12.13 9.57 15.33
C THR A 182 11.18 9.60 16.54
N ASN A 183 10.08 10.35 16.46
CA ASN A 183 9.03 10.39 17.48
C ASN A 183 8.04 9.24 17.37
N ILE A 184 8.16 8.40 16.33
CA ILE A 184 7.34 7.21 16.13
C ILE A 184 8.23 5.97 16.24
N ALA A 185 7.90 5.06 17.16
CA ALA A 185 8.50 3.73 17.21
C ALA A 185 7.67 2.70 16.42
N GLY A 186 8.29 1.56 16.06
CA GLY A 186 7.63 0.47 15.34
C GLY A 186 7.58 0.64 13.82
N GLN A 187 8.12 1.73 13.28
CA GLN A 187 8.19 1.97 11.83
C GLN A 187 9.19 1.03 11.15
N ASN A 188 8.74 0.31 10.12
CA ASN A 188 9.57 -0.65 9.40
C ASN A 188 9.33 -0.58 7.89
N SER A 189 10.42 -0.70 7.11
CA SER A 189 10.35 -1.03 5.69
C SER A 189 10.15 -2.52 5.49
N GLN A 190 9.52 -2.92 4.39
CA GLN A 190 9.26 -4.32 4.05
C GLN A 190 9.65 -4.61 2.61
N PHE A 191 10.69 -5.41 2.43
CA PHE A 191 11.23 -5.77 1.11
C PHE A 191 10.71 -7.12 0.59
N ALA A 192 10.26 -8.01 1.48
CA ALA A 192 9.59 -9.24 1.07
C ALA A 192 8.13 -8.95 0.71
N PRO A 193 7.63 -9.41 -0.45
CA PRO A 193 6.25 -9.11 -0.89
C PRO A 193 5.19 -9.64 0.06
N GLN A 194 4.26 -8.77 0.47
CA GLN A 194 3.15 -9.04 1.39
C GLN A 194 1.79 -8.97 0.67
N ASN A 195 0.75 -9.59 1.25
CA ASN A 195 -0.63 -9.51 0.75
C ASN A 195 -1.31 -8.17 1.07
N SER A 196 -0.86 -7.48 2.11
CA SER A 196 -1.38 -6.20 2.59
C SER A 196 -0.24 -5.38 3.16
N PHE A 197 -0.40 -4.07 3.16
CA PHE A 197 0.43 -3.17 3.97
C PHE A 197 -0.03 -3.28 5.43
N ALA A 198 0.91 -3.40 6.39
CA ALA A 198 0.58 -3.42 7.81
C ALA A 198 1.71 -2.80 8.64
N GLN A 199 1.33 -2.00 9.65
CA GLN A 199 2.23 -1.37 10.62
C GLN A 199 1.56 -1.29 11.99
N GLN A 200 2.38 -1.42 13.06
CA GLN A 200 1.97 -1.08 14.41
C GLN A 200 2.89 0.04 14.90
N LEU A 201 2.33 1.21 15.17
CA LEU A 201 3.08 2.44 15.42
C LEU A 201 2.83 2.98 16.81
N VAL A 202 3.88 3.45 17.47
CA VAL A 202 3.81 4.05 18.79
C VAL A 202 4.30 5.49 18.72
N ASN A 203 3.41 6.44 19.02
CA ASN A 203 3.78 7.84 19.18
C ASN A 203 4.40 8.06 20.57
N LEU A 204 5.65 8.50 20.60
CA LEU A 204 6.43 8.72 21.81
C LEU A 204 6.25 10.13 22.41
N THR A 205 5.37 10.95 21.81
CA THR A 205 5.15 12.35 22.17
C THR A 205 3.72 12.61 22.63
N ASN A 206 3.44 13.82 23.06
CA ASN A 206 2.09 14.28 23.44
C ASN A 206 1.35 15.04 22.33
N THR A 207 1.86 15.03 21.10
CA THR A 207 1.28 15.66 19.92
C THR A 207 1.14 14.66 18.77
N ASP A 208 0.25 14.95 17.82
CA ASP A 208 0.11 14.14 16.62
C ASP A 208 1.43 14.02 15.86
N GLN A 209 1.74 12.83 15.41
CA GLN A 209 2.92 12.54 14.59
C GLN A 209 2.50 11.88 13.29
N THR A 210 3.20 12.20 12.21
CA THR A 210 2.89 11.66 10.88
C THR A 210 4.10 10.92 10.30
N ILE A 211 3.83 9.80 9.63
CA ILE A 211 4.80 9.02 8.87
C ILE A 211 4.25 8.73 7.48
N VAL A 212 5.14 8.71 6.49
CA VAL A 212 4.80 8.41 5.09
C VAL A 212 5.60 7.21 4.62
N TYR A 213 4.91 6.23 4.07
CA TYR A 213 5.48 5.07 3.39
C TYR A 213 5.29 5.20 1.89
N LEU A 214 6.32 4.83 1.13
CA LEU A 214 6.24 4.62 -0.32
C LEU A 214 6.01 3.13 -0.57
N VAL A 215 4.86 2.79 -1.13
CA VAL A 215 4.42 1.41 -1.36
C VAL A 215 4.51 1.08 -2.84
N THR A 216 5.14 -0.04 -3.17
CA THR A 216 5.26 -0.56 -4.53
C THR A 216 4.37 -1.79 -4.67
N PRO A 217 3.28 -1.71 -5.44
CA PRO A 217 2.43 -2.86 -5.76
C PRO A 217 3.00 -3.65 -6.93
N ARG A 218 2.83 -4.98 -6.93
CA ARG A 218 3.26 -5.87 -8.02
C ARG A 218 2.27 -6.99 -8.24
N SER A 219 1.87 -7.20 -9.51
CA SER A 219 1.05 -8.34 -9.94
C SER A 219 1.86 -9.19 -10.90
N GLY A 220 2.26 -10.41 -10.47
CA GLY A 220 3.15 -11.27 -11.25
C GLY A 220 4.45 -10.54 -11.61
N MET A 221 4.75 -10.44 -12.92
CA MET A 221 5.92 -9.72 -13.41
C MET A 221 5.70 -8.20 -13.54
N CYS A 222 4.46 -7.72 -13.46
CA CYS A 222 4.11 -6.32 -13.67
C CYS A 222 4.20 -5.52 -12.38
N ALA A 223 5.18 -4.62 -12.29
CA ALA A 223 5.25 -3.63 -11.22
C ALA A 223 4.28 -2.50 -11.52
N GLY A 224 3.49 -2.12 -10.51
CA GLY A 224 2.60 -0.97 -10.55
C GLY A 224 3.33 0.35 -10.27
N ASP A 225 2.59 1.45 -10.36
CA ASP A 225 3.08 2.75 -9.92
C ASP A 225 3.11 2.79 -8.39
N ASN A 226 4.13 3.43 -7.84
CA ASN A 226 4.23 3.61 -6.41
C ASN A 226 3.11 4.55 -5.93
N PHE A 227 2.57 4.26 -4.75
CA PHE A 227 1.64 5.12 -4.05
C PHE A 227 2.11 5.36 -2.62
N THR A 228 1.59 6.40 -1.97
CA THR A 228 1.95 6.72 -0.59
C THR A 228 0.87 6.27 0.38
N VAL A 229 1.31 5.78 1.55
CA VAL A 229 0.46 5.58 2.73
C VAL A 229 0.93 6.55 3.80
N THR A 230 0.11 7.54 4.09
CA THR A 230 0.35 8.54 5.12
C THR A 230 -0.44 8.18 6.36
N ILE A 231 0.23 7.98 7.50
CA ILE A 231 -0.42 7.61 8.76
C ILE A 231 -0.17 8.71 9.79
N THR A 232 -1.24 9.31 10.31
CA THR A 232 -1.20 10.18 11.48
C THR A 232 -1.44 9.33 12.72
N VAL A 233 -0.49 9.35 13.65
CA VAL A 233 -0.53 8.60 14.90
C VAL A 233 -0.84 9.57 16.04
N HIS A 234 -2.07 9.52 16.55
CA HIS A 234 -2.51 10.34 17.67
C HIS A 234 -1.88 9.86 18.98
N PRO A 235 -1.48 10.77 19.87
CA PRO A 235 -0.89 10.39 21.15
C PRO A 235 -1.92 9.75 22.08
N LYS A 236 -1.52 8.69 22.76
CA LYS A 236 -2.29 8.01 23.79
C LYS A 236 -1.77 8.43 25.16
N PRO A 237 -2.61 8.94 26.09
CA PRO A 237 -2.14 9.28 27.43
C PRO A 237 -1.50 8.09 28.14
N SER A 238 -0.36 8.34 28.78
CA SER A 238 0.38 7.37 29.62
C SER A 238 0.83 8.10 30.87
N ILE A 239 0.21 7.83 32.01
CA ILE A 239 0.37 8.58 33.25
C ILE A 239 0.74 7.63 34.38
N MET A 240 1.79 7.97 35.10
CA MET A 240 2.20 7.24 36.29
C MET A 240 1.23 7.47 37.44
N PRO A 241 1.15 6.56 38.45
CA PRO A 241 0.34 6.75 39.62
C PRO A 241 0.59 8.10 40.31
N GLN A 242 -0.48 8.73 40.77
CA GLN A 242 -0.48 10.05 41.41
C GLN A 242 -0.80 9.90 42.89
N VAL A 243 -0.34 10.87 43.69
CA VAL A 243 -0.65 10.92 45.13
C VAL A 243 -1.20 12.30 45.48
N ALA A 244 -2.14 12.35 46.40
CA ALA A 244 -2.66 13.61 46.97
C ALA A 244 -2.87 13.46 48.46
N THR A 245 -2.66 14.53 49.20
CA THR A 245 -3.01 14.63 50.62
C THR A 245 -3.92 15.82 50.82
N VAL A 246 -5.02 15.63 51.55
CA VAL A 246 -5.99 16.68 51.78
C VAL A 246 -6.52 16.62 53.22
N CYS A 247 -6.86 17.79 53.78
CA CYS A 247 -7.55 17.87 55.06
C CYS A 247 -9.04 17.55 54.87
N SER A 248 -9.64 16.89 55.87
CA SER A 248 -11.08 16.57 55.91
C SER A 248 -11.95 17.79 55.62
N GLY A 249 -12.91 17.65 54.69
CA GLY A 249 -13.82 18.69 54.24
C GLY A 249 -13.28 19.57 53.10
N ASN A 250 -12.06 19.36 52.63
CA ASN A 250 -11.49 20.07 51.48
C ASN A 250 -11.47 19.18 50.22
N ALA A 251 -11.36 19.84 49.07
CA ALA A 251 -11.16 19.14 47.79
C ALA A 251 -9.67 18.79 47.61
N PHE A 252 -9.39 17.56 47.23
CA PHE A 252 -8.10 17.25 46.58
C PHE A 252 -8.18 17.64 45.10
N VAL A 253 -7.06 17.98 44.49
CA VAL A 253 -6.95 18.25 43.06
C VAL A 253 -5.69 17.60 42.53
N VAL A 254 -5.86 16.78 41.50
CA VAL A 254 -4.77 16.17 40.73
C VAL A 254 -4.90 16.58 39.26
N SER A 255 -3.87 17.21 38.73
CA SER A 255 -3.78 17.64 37.33
C SER A 255 -2.48 17.08 36.75
N PRO A 256 -2.50 15.87 36.16
CA PRO A 256 -1.30 15.29 35.57
C PRO A 256 -0.71 16.22 34.49
N VAL A 257 0.63 16.29 34.46
CA VAL A 257 1.39 17.13 33.53
C VAL A 257 2.31 16.30 32.66
N ASN A 258 2.60 16.80 31.44
CA ASN A 258 3.48 16.15 30.49
C ASN A 258 4.96 16.38 30.88
N THR A 259 5.43 15.68 31.89
CA THR A 259 6.80 15.75 32.43
C THR A 259 7.36 14.36 32.73
N GLY A 260 8.67 14.21 32.63
CA GLY A 260 9.33 12.92 32.85
C GLY A 260 8.89 11.90 31.81
N ILE A 261 8.35 10.79 32.28
CA ILE A 261 7.85 9.68 31.43
C ILE A 261 6.34 9.76 31.16
N ASN A 262 5.66 10.77 31.72
CA ASN A 262 4.25 10.96 31.46
C ASN A 262 4.04 11.54 30.05
N ILE A 263 3.09 10.95 29.32
CA ILE A 263 2.55 11.50 28.08
C ILE A 263 1.14 12.01 28.39
N VAL A 264 0.99 13.33 28.43
CA VAL A 264 -0.30 13.99 28.67
C VAL A 264 -0.58 14.94 27.51
N PRO A 265 -1.33 14.52 26.50
CA PRO A 265 -1.75 15.36 25.38
C PRO A 265 -2.56 16.57 25.87
N ALA A 266 -2.49 17.67 25.15
CA ALA A 266 -3.27 18.86 25.48
C ALA A 266 -4.78 18.54 25.45
N GLY A 267 -5.53 19.09 26.43
CA GLY A 267 -6.96 18.84 26.54
C GLY A 267 -7.32 17.43 27.04
N THR A 268 -6.37 16.65 27.57
CA THR A 268 -6.68 15.36 28.19
C THR A 268 -7.76 15.49 29.26
N THR A 269 -8.74 14.61 29.22
CA THR A 269 -9.84 14.52 30.19
C THR A 269 -9.78 13.20 30.93
N TYR A 270 -10.43 13.16 32.10
CA TYR A 270 -10.37 12.06 33.04
C TYR A 270 -11.78 11.65 33.46
N THR A 271 -12.01 10.35 33.55
CA THR A 271 -13.09 9.72 34.30
C THR A 271 -12.48 8.82 35.35
N TRP A 272 -13.18 8.53 36.45
CA TRP A 272 -12.63 7.67 37.49
C TRP A 272 -13.69 6.89 38.25
N THR A 273 -13.25 5.80 38.84
CA THR A 273 -14.00 4.95 39.77
C THR A 273 -13.27 4.82 41.08
N VAL A 274 -14.02 4.69 42.17
CA VAL A 274 -13.48 4.38 43.49
C VAL A 274 -13.04 2.91 43.50
N LEU A 275 -11.73 2.66 43.55
CA LEU A 275 -11.17 1.31 43.53
C LEU A 275 -11.26 0.67 44.91
N THR A 276 -10.93 1.43 45.96
CA THR A 276 -11.01 0.98 47.35
C THR A 276 -11.98 1.88 48.10
N ASN A 277 -13.19 1.39 48.31
CA ASN A 277 -14.18 2.12 49.09
C ASN A 277 -13.73 2.16 50.56
N ASN A 278 -13.77 3.33 51.18
CA ASN A 278 -13.48 3.51 52.61
C ASN A 278 -14.67 4.13 53.33
N ASN A 279 -15.41 3.34 54.11
CA ASN A 279 -16.59 3.77 54.84
C ASN A 279 -16.34 4.90 55.85
N ASN A 280 -15.08 5.17 56.20
CA ASN A 280 -14.65 6.27 57.06
C ASN A 280 -14.40 7.59 56.26
N ILE A 281 -14.60 7.57 54.94
CA ILE A 281 -14.50 8.75 54.09
C ILE A 281 -15.84 8.98 53.39
N ALA A 282 -16.49 10.10 53.67
CA ALA A 282 -17.66 10.55 52.95
C ALA A 282 -17.25 11.41 51.74
N GLY A 283 -18.13 11.51 50.70
CA GLY A 283 -17.90 12.29 49.49
C GLY A 283 -17.17 11.59 48.37
N GLN A 284 -16.70 10.34 48.55
CA GLN A 284 -16.13 9.54 47.50
C GLN A 284 -17.20 9.08 46.51
N SER A 285 -16.96 9.22 45.23
CA SER A 285 -17.89 8.76 44.17
C SER A 285 -17.15 8.52 42.86
N ASP A 286 -17.76 7.66 42.04
CA ASP A 286 -17.39 7.50 40.64
C ASP A 286 -17.76 8.74 39.84
N VAL A 287 -16.96 9.06 38.83
CA VAL A 287 -17.24 10.17 37.90
C VAL A 287 -17.13 9.66 36.47
N SER A 288 -18.29 9.58 35.81
CA SER A 288 -18.41 9.15 34.40
C SER A 288 -18.41 10.32 33.40
N VAL A 289 -18.61 11.54 33.88
CA VAL A 289 -18.53 12.76 33.05
C VAL A 289 -17.09 13.21 33.01
N SER A 290 -16.53 13.36 31.78
CA SER A 290 -15.14 13.75 31.58
C SER A 290 -14.82 15.10 32.20
N SER A 291 -13.72 15.18 32.97
CA SER A 291 -13.20 16.38 33.60
C SER A 291 -11.73 16.61 33.22
N THR A 292 -11.30 17.85 33.16
CA THR A 292 -9.88 18.21 32.90
C THR A 292 -9.00 18.09 34.16
N THR A 293 -9.61 17.89 35.33
CA THR A 293 -8.92 17.69 36.62
C THR A 293 -9.59 16.57 37.40
N ILE A 294 -8.85 15.87 38.23
CA ILE A 294 -9.36 14.82 39.12
C ILE A 294 -9.52 15.47 40.49
N SER A 295 -10.77 15.70 40.93
CA SER A 295 -11.04 16.43 42.16
C SER A 295 -12.34 16.00 42.81
N GLN A 296 -12.31 15.80 44.15
CA GLN A 296 -13.49 15.61 44.96
C GLN A 296 -13.30 16.20 46.37
N VAL A 297 -14.38 16.63 47.00
CA VAL A 297 -14.38 17.00 48.41
C VAL A 297 -14.56 15.74 49.25
N LEU A 298 -13.62 15.48 50.16
CA LEU A 298 -13.58 14.27 50.97
C LEU A 298 -13.64 14.61 52.45
N THR A 299 -14.52 13.97 53.20
CA THR A 299 -14.67 14.14 54.64
C THR A 299 -14.28 12.89 55.35
N ASN A 300 -13.22 12.93 56.16
CA ASN A 300 -12.80 11.87 57.05
C ASN A 300 -13.69 11.96 58.33
N THR A 301 -14.43 10.90 58.61
CA THR A 301 -15.37 10.84 59.73
C THR A 301 -14.72 10.32 61.03
N THR A 302 -13.37 10.09 61.00
CA THR A 302 -12.63 9.58 62.14
C THR A 302 -11.56 10.60 62.58
N ASN A 303 -10.92 10.31 63.71
CA ASN A 303 -9.74 11.04 64.23
C ASN A 303 -8.38 10.49 63.73
N GLN A 304 -8.39 9.50 62.83
CA GLN A 304 -7.20 8.87 62.26
C GLN A 304 -7.11 9.19 60.76
N THR A 305 -5.90 9.28 60.21
CA THR A 305 -5.67 9.44 58.78
C THR A 305 -6.29 8.25 58.01
N GLN A 306 -7.03 8.55 56.96
CA GLN A 306 -7.69 7.57 56.12
C GLN A 306 -7.15 7.68 54.68
N ASN A 307 -7.16 6.52 53.97
CA ASN A 307 -6.70 6.44 52.60
C ASN A 307 -7.77 5.84 51.71
N LEU A 308 -7.81 6.30 50.44
CA LEU A 308 -8.58 5.68 49.34
C LEU A 308 -7.82 5.74 48.04
N THR A 309 -8.22 4.93 47.09
CA THR A 309 -7.60 4.87 45.76
C THR A 309 -8.68 4.98 44.69
N TYR A 310 -8.46 5.86 43.74
CA TYR A 310 -9.23 5.94 42.51
C TYR A 310 -8.48 5.26 41.37
N GLN A 311 -9.20 4.56 40.51
CA GLN A 311 -8.73 4.14 39.19
C GLN A 311 -9.23 5.15 38.16
N VAL A 312 -8.31 5.77 37.46
CA VAL A 312 -8.57 6.88 36.54
C VAL A 312 -8.30 6.46 35.11
N THR A 313 -9.24 6.75 34.21
CA THR A 313 -9.12 6.54 32.78
C THR A 313 -8.91 7.87 32.08
N PRO A 314 -7.73 8.12 31.49
CA PRO A 314 -7.46 9.33 30.73
C PRO A 314 -7.89 9.19 29.27
N THR A 315 -8.43 10.24 28.67
CA THR A 315 -8.76 10.32 27.24
C THR A 315 -8.03 11.53 26.65
N SER A 316 -7.30 11.31 25.55
CA SER A 316 -6.55 12.36 24.85
C SER A 316 -7.50 13.46 24.33
N GLY A 317 -7.14 14.72 24.51
CA GLY A 317 -7.79 15.86 23.86
C GLY A 317 -7.25 16.14 22.45
N ALA A 318 -6.12 15.53 22.06
CA ALA A 318 -5.63 15.56 20.69
C ALA A 318 -6.55 14.75 19.78
N GLY A 319 -6.36 14.83 18.47
CA GLY A 319 -7.17 14.10 17.49
C GLY A 319 -7.37 12.62 17.86
N GLY A 320 -8.46 12.02 17.37
CA GLY A 320 -8.77 10.61 17.55
C GLY A 320 -9.39 10.19 18.89
N GLY A 321 -9.39 11.04 19.92
CA GLY A 321 -9.99 10.71 21.23
C GLY A 321 -9.41 9.46 21.88
N CYS A 322 -8.09 9.27 21.78
CA CYS A 322 -7.39 8.04 22.20
C CYS A 322 -7.47 7.82 23.71
N VAL A 323 -8.03 6.69 24.12
CA VAL A 323 -8.13 6.31 25.54
C VAL A 323 -6.80 5.74 26.02
N GLY A 324 -6.25 6.34 27.09
CA GLY A 324 -5.00 5.89 27.72
C GLY A 324 -5.17 4.67 28.61
N ASN A 325 -4.05 4.17 29.12
CA ASN A 325 -4.10 3.13 30.15
C ASN A 325 -4.57 3.75 31.46
N ASN A 326 -5.33 2.98 32.25
CA ASN A 326 -5.74 3.40 33.58
C ASN A 326 -4.53 3.62 34.46
N PHE A 327 -4.60 4.63 35.32
CA PHE A 327 -3.64 4.87 36.37
C PHE A 327 -4.34 5.07 37.73
N PHE A 328 -3.58 5.07 38.83
CA PHE A 328 -4.13 5.20 40.16
C PHE A 328 -3.86 6.57 40.74
N VAL A 329 -4.86 7.08 41.51
CA VAL A 329 -4.69 8.25 42.36
C VAL A 329 -4.91 7.79 43.82
N HIS A 330 -3.83 7.82 44.59
CA HIS A 330 -3.86 7.51 46.00
C HIS A 330 -4.08 8.79 46.81
N VAL A 331 -5.20 8.86 47.54
CA VAL A 331 -5.56 10.03 48.33
C VAL A 331 -5.49 9.72 49.82
N THR A 332 -4.72 10.54 50.54
CA THR A 332 -4.65 10.51 52.01
C THR A 332 -5.49 11.67 52.58
N VAL A 333 -6.48 11.34 53.40
CA VAL A 333 -7.39 12.32 54.01
C VAL A 333 -7.04 12.43 55.52
N THR A 334 -6.43 13.53 55.93
CA THR A 334 -6.11 13.78 57.33
C THR A 334 -7.35 14.28 58.07
N PRO A 335 -7.51 13.88 59.34
CA PRO A 335 -8.66 14.36 60.13
C PRO A 335 -8.51 15.85 60.40
N LYS A 336 -9.65 16.55 60.45
CA LYS A 336 -9.69 17.93 60.93
C LYS A 336 -9.86 17.91 62.47
N PRO A 337 -8.90 18.49 63.22
CA PRO A 337 -9.08 18.56 64.67
C PRO A 337 -10.34 19.31 65.03
N LEU A 338 -11.13 18.71 65.91
CA LEU A 338 -12.28 19.34 66.52
C LEU A 338 -12.05 19.36 68.05
N VAL A 339 -11.90 20.56 68.56
CA VAL A 339 -11.85 20.78 70.03
C VAL A 339 -13.11 21.51 70.39
N LEU A 340 -13.82 20.97 71.35
CA LEU A 340 -15.03 21.57 71.91
C LEU A 340 -14.69 22.72 72.84
N ASP A 341 -15.61 23.63 73.01
CA ASP A 341 -15.47 24.71 74.01
C ASP A 341 -15.38 24.13 75.39
N GLU A 342 -14.31 24.48 76.10
CA GLU A 342 -14.10 24.04 77.49
C GLU A 342 -14.29 25.19 78.46
N GLN A 343 -14.79 24.87 79.64
CA GLN A 343 -14.99 25.81 80.73
C GLN A 343 -14.14 25.36 81.93
N ALA A 344 -13.48 26.30 82.55
CA ALA A 344 -12.73 26.06 83.79
C ALA A 344 -12.98 27.16 84.81
N GLU A 345 -13.09 26.78 86.07
CA GLU A 345 -13.25 27.71 87.18
C GLU A 345 -11.99 27.68 88.07
N ILE A 346 -11.49 28.84 88.41
CA ILE A 346 -10.33 28.96 89.28
C ILE A 346 -10.57 30.03 90.37
N CYS A 347 -9.90 29.85 91.51
CA CYS A 347 -9.86 30.92 92.54
C CYS A 347 -8.80 31.98 92.15
N SER A 348 -9.00 33.20 92.63
CA SER A 348 -8.06 34.29 92.35
C SER A 348 -6.65 33.95 92.84
N GLY A 349 -5.65 34.06 91.94
CA GLY A 349 -4.27 33.67 92.20
C GLY A 349 -3.88 32.26 91.89
N SER A 350 -4.85 31.39 91.42
CA SER A 350 -4.55 30.02 91.00
C SER A 350 -4.16 29.96 89.47
N THR A 351 -3.43 28.93 89.10
CA THR A 351 -2.97 28.72 87.75
C THR A 351 -4.10 28.03 86.94
N PHE A 352 -4.49 28.57 85.80
CA PHE A 352 -5.36 27.93 84.82
C PHE A 352 -4.58 26.90 84.02
N SER A 353 -5.10 25.69 83.85
CA SER A 353 -4.57 24.66 82.97
C SER A 353 -5.71 23.80 82.50
N VAL A 354 -5.88 23.76 81.16
CA VAL A 354 -6.88 22.91 80.47
C VAL A 354 -6.15 22.11 79.40
N VAL A 355 -6.40 20.84 79.34
CA VAL A 355 -5.92 19.97 78.24
C VAL A 355 -7.13 19.64 77.38
N PRO A 356 -7.18 20.17 76.11
CA PRO A 356 -8.29 19.90 75.22
C PRO A 356 -8.44 18.38 74.97
N ALA A 357 -9.64 17.90 75.08
CA ALA A 357 -10.00 16.49 74.90
C ALA A 357 -10.36 16.13 73.45
#